data_ad24d128685194bcddb230535181ed21
#
_entry.id   ad24d128685194bcddb230535181ed21
#
_cell.length_a   1.000
_cell.length_b   1.000
_cell.length_c   1.000
_cell.angle_alpha   90.00
_cell.angle_beta   90.00
_cell.angle_gamma   90.00
#
_symmetry.space_group_name_H-M   'P 1'
#
loop_
_entity.id
_entity.type
_entity.pdbx_description
1 polymer ?
#
loop_
_entity_poly.entity_id
_entity_poly.type
_entity_poly.pdbx_seq_one_letter_code
_entity_poly.pdbx_strand_id
1 'polypeptide(L)'
;MVYSSYISPPLPPLPPLPMKTNSRIISASLLRLRMKSPFFAILALFARFIPSQQLTTAATDGKDIFYNPDYLHSLPVAQQDGLLLHEVLHAALLHVPRRGVREAELWNIAADIVVNGIICKQDVFELPPGGLRDKKLEHLSVEEIYELLLKNTNNSFSSLKLLNPDLLNEAPSDASSSGDSRDLQSDNNLNIQIPPTP
;
A
#
# COMPACT_ATOMS: atom_id res chain seq x y z
N MET A 1 2.29 68.45 15.67
CA MET A 1 2.70 67.08 16.02
C MET A 1 1.97 66.14 15.07
N VAL A 2 2.72 65.55 14.11
CA VAL A 2 2.16 64.64 13.11
C VAL A 2 2.52 63.21 13.56
N TYR A 3 1.50 62.41 13.97
CA TYR A 3 1.69 61.02 14.26
C TYR A 3 1.84 60.25 12.95
N SER A 4 3.06 59.79 12.67
CA SER A 4 3.32 58.85 11.57
C SER A 4 2.84 57.47 11.99
N SER A 5 1.80 56.99 11.38
CA SER A 5 1.30 55.62 11.58
C SER A 5 2.22 54.64 10.83
N TYR A 6 3.04 53.93 11.58
CA TYR A 6 3.82 52.77 11.06
C TYR A 6 2.86 51.64 10.76
N ILE A 7 2.58 51.44 9.50
CA ILE A 7 1.90 50.21 9.01
C ILE A 7 3.01 49.16 8.84
N SER A 8 2.98 48.13 9.68
CA SER A 8 3.89 47.00 9.54
C SER A 8 3.66 46.29 8.21
N PRO A 9 4.68 45.85 7.47
CA PRO A 9 4.50 45.08 6.24
C PRO A 9 3.78 43.76 6.51
N PRO A 10 2.97 43.30 5.58
CA PRO A 10 2.28 42.00 5.73
C PRO A 10 3.27 40.85 5.87
N LEU A 11 3.01 39.96 6.80
CA LEU A 11 3.83 38.75 7.01
C LEU A 11 3.92 37.94 5.71
N PRO A 12 5.09 37.36 5.39
CA PRO A 12 5.21 36.47 4.23
C PRO A 12 4.28 35.26 4.41
N PRO A 13 3.71 34.75 3.31
CA PRO A 13 2.86 33.58 3.36
C PRO A 13 3.65 32.40 3.94
N LEU A 14 3.05 31.70 4.89
CA LEU A 14 3.64 30.50 5.49
C LEU A 14 3.91 29.47 4.38
N PRO A 15 5.07 28.79 4.39
CA PRO A 15 5.34 27.72 3.46
C PRO A 15 4.29 26.61 3.62
N PRO A 16 3.79 26.02 2.53
CA PRO A 16 2.83 24.94 2.62
C PRO A 16 3.42 23.77 3.40
N LEU A 17 2.69 23.26 4.37
CA LEU A 17 3.09 22.10 5.19
C LEU A 17 3.25 20.88 4.28
N PRO A 18 4.41 20.22 4.21
CA PRO A 18 4.69 19.14 3.26
C PRO A 18 3.86 17.88 3.47
N MET A 19 3.31 17.66 4.66
CA MET A 19 2.55 16.46 5.03
C MET A 19 1.19 16.28 4.34
N LYS A 20 0.63 17.29 3.70
CA LYS A 20 -0.75 17.21 3.15
C LYS A 20 -0.86 16.63 1.74
N THR A 21 0.22 16.58 0.96
CA THR A 21 0.16 16.17 -0.45
C THR A 21 0.00 14.65 -0.60
N ASN A 22 0.79 13.87 0.10
CA ASN A 22 0.76 12.41 0.03
C ASN A 22 -0.57 11.82 0.53
N SER A 23 -1.08 12.33 1.65
CA SER A 23 -2.40 11.97 2.17
C SER A 23 -3.54 12.29 1.19
N ARG A 24 -3.40 13.36 0.40
CA ARG A 24 -4.39 13.73 -0.63
C ARG A 24 -4.39 12.76 -1.81
N ILE A 25 -3.22 12.31 -2.27
CA ILE A 25 -3.11 11.33 -3.36
C ILE A 25 -3.78 10.02 -2.94
N ILE A 26 -3.43 9.50 -1.77
CA ILE A 26 -4.05 8.28 -1.23
C ILE A 26 -5.58 8.43 -1.10
N SER A 27 -6.05 9.52 -0.47
CA SER A 27 -7.49 9.77 -0.31
C SER A 27 -8.22 9.89 -1.64
N ALA A 28 -7.63 10.56 -2.63
CA ALA A 28 -8.19 10.69 -3.96
C ALA A 28 -8.22 9.35 -4.70
N SER A 29 -7.18 8.52 -4.58
CA SER A 29 -7.15 7.17 -5.16
C SER A 29 -8.19 6.26 -4.52
N LEU A 30 -8.35 6.28 -3.19
CA LEU A 30 -9.39 5.51 -2.51
C LEU A 30 -10.80 5.95 -2.93
N LEU A 31 -11.02 7.25 -3.14
CA LEU A 31 -12.30 7.75 -3.65
C LEU A 31 -12.56 7.26 -5.08
N ARG A 32 -11.56 7.33 -5.98
CA ARG A 32 -11.69 6.82 -7.35
C ARG A 32 -11.89 5.31 -7.38
N LEU A 33 -11.20 4.58 -6.50
CA LEU A 33 -11.38 3.14 -6.33
C LEU A 33 -12.83 2.82 -5.95
N ARG A 34 -13.42 3.58 -5.01
CA ARG A 34 -14.83 3.44 -4.63
C ARG A 34 -15.80 3.69 -5.78
N MET A 35 -15.49 4.65 -6.64
CA MET A 35 -16.33 4.96 -7.80
C MET A 35 -16.20 3.90 -8.91
N LYS A 36 -15.01 3.35 -9.12
CA LYS A 36 -14.70 2.38 -10.19
C LYS A 36 -15.05 0.96 -9.80
N SER A 37 -14.76 0.56 -8.55
CA SER A 37 -14.99 -0.79 -8.02
C SER A 37 -15.23 -0.76 -6.51
N PRO A 38 -16.50 -0.74 -6.06
CA PRO A 38 -16.84 -0.74 -4.64
C PRO A 38 -16.25 -1.94 -3.88
N PHE A 39 -16.14 -3.10 -4.54
CA PHE A 39 -15.54 -4.30 -3.95
C PHE A 39 -14.08 -4.07 -3.54
N PHE A 40 -13.24 -3.57 -4.46
CA PHE A 40 -11.83 -3.31 -4.14
C PHE A 40 -11.67 -2.16 -3.15
N ALA A 41 -12.58 -1.17 -3.19
CA ALA A 41 -12.56 -0.10 -2.21
C ALA A 41 -12.79 -0.61 -0.78
N ILE A 42 -13.67 -1.60 -0.59
CA ILE A 42 -13.88 -2.23 0.72
C ILE A 42 -12.59 -2.91 1.19
N LEU A 43 -11.91 -3.66 0.32
CA LEU A 43 -10.62 -4.28 0.67
C LEU A 43 -9.60 -3.23 1.11
N ALA A 44 -9.50 -2.11 0.38
CA ALA A 44 -8.58 -1.02 0.68
C ALA A 44 -8.85 -0.32 2.03
N LEU A 45 -10.07 -0.40 2.59
CA LEU A 45 -10.38 0.17 3.90
C LEU A 45 -9.69 -0.57 5.07
N PHE A 46 -9.28 -1.81 4.86
CA PHE A 46 -8.59 -2.61 5.88
C PHE A 46 -7.07 -2.40 5.86
N ALA A 47 -6.53 -1.74 4.84
CA ALA A 47 -5.11 -1.46 4.71
C ALA A 47 -4.76 -0.06 5.25
N ARG A 48 -3.62 0.07 5.91
CA ARG A 48 -3.01 1.36 6.22
C ARG A 48 -1.96 1.67 5.17
N PHE A 49 -1.96 2.91 4.69
CA PHE A 49 -1.00 3.37 3.69
C PHE A 49 0.06 4.22 4.38
N ILE A 50 1.29 3.73 4.40
CA ILE A 50 2.39 4.31 5.17
C ILE A 50 3.51 4.74 4.20
N PRO A 51 3.91 6.01 4.19
CA PRO A 51 5.01 6.45 3.34
C PRO A 51 6.34 5.90 3.84
N SER A 52 7.20 5.49 2.91
CA SER A 52 8.58 5.05 3.17
C SER A 52 9.50 5.46 2.03
N GLN A 53 10.60 6.12 2.37
CA GLN A 53 11.65 6.50 1.40
C GLN A 53 12.66 5.38 1.15
N GLN A 54 12.60 4.30 1.93
CA GLN A 54 13.47 3.14 1.75
C GLN A 54 13.05 2.27 0.56
N LEU A 55 11.78 2.37 0.15
CA LEU A 55 11.27 1.66 -1.00
C LEU A 55 11.53 2.44 -2.29
N THR A 56 11.69 1.71 -3.39
CA THR A 56 11.74 2.31 -4.74
C THR A 56 10.33 2.57 -5.30
N THR A 57 9.37 1.72 -4.97
CA THR A 57 7.98 1.76 -5.47
C THR A 57 6.97 1.66 -4.32
N ALA A 58 6.31 0.53 -4.19
CA ALA A 58 5.44 0.18 -3.07
C ALA A 58 5.66 -1.28 -2.70
N ALA A 59 5.18 -1.68 -1.52
CA ALA A 59 5.26 -3.06 -1.04
C ALA A 59 4.29 -3.27 0.14
N THR A 60 3.98 -4.52 0.48
CA THR A 60 3.18 -4.87 1.64
C THR A 60 3.83 -5.94 2.52
N ASP A 61 3.59 -5.85 3.82
CA ASP A 61 3.90 -6.92 4.79
C ASP A 61 2.72 -7.89 5.00
N GLY A 62 1.67 -7.74 4.19
CA GLY A 62 0.43 -8.50 4.29
C GLY A 62 -0.64 -7.85 5.16
N LYS A 63 -0.35 -6.73 5.81
CA LYS A 63 -1.26 -5.95 6.64
C LYS A 63 -1.25 -4.48 6.27
N ASP A 64 -0.06 -3.88 6.21
CA ASP A 64 0.15 -2.49 5.88
C ASP A 64 0.73 -2.37 4.47
N ILE A 65 0.44 -1.26 3.81
CA ILE A 65 0.95 -0.93 2.48
C ILE A 65 1.92 0.21 2.62
N PHE A 66 3.16 -0.05 2.28
CA PHE A 66 4.25 0.93 2.29
C PHE A 66 4.46 1.43 0.87
N TYR A 67 4.65 2.73 0.69
CA TYR A 67 4.84 3.32 -0.63
C TYR A 67 5.88 4.43 -0.62
N ASN A 68 6.65 4.52 -1.70
CA ASN A 68 7.53 5.67 -1.92
C ASN A 68 6.68 6.86 -2.40
N PRO A 69 6.65 7.98 -1.64
CA PRO A 69 5.84 9.15 -2.00
C PRO A 69 6.24 9.78 -3.33
N ASP A 70 7.53 9.84 -3.63
CA ASP A 70 8.05 10.49 -4.85
C ASP A 70 7.72 9.66 -6.09
N TYR A 71 7.86 8.32 -5.98
CA TYR A 71 7.44 7.41 -7.03
C TYR A 71 5.94 7.50 -7.29
N LEU A 72 5.11 7.40 -6.25
CA LEU A 72 3.67 7.49 -6.37
C LEU A 72 3.25 8.82 -7.01
N HIS A 73 3.89 9.93 -6.62
CA HIS A 73 3.62 11.25 -7.18
C HIS A 73 4.01 11.38 -8.66
N SER A 74 5.05 10.66 -9.10
CA SER A 74 5.52 10.66 -10.49
C SER A 74 4.59 9.94 -11.46
N LEU A 75 3.72 9.07 -10.97
CA LEU A 75 2.83 8.26 -11.78
C LEU A 75 1.60 9.04 -12.27
N PRO A 76 1.11 8.76 -13.48
CA PRO A 76 -0.24 9.17 -13.91
C PRO A 76 -1.32 8.67 -12.96
N VAL A 77 -2.41 9.41 -12.82
CA VAL A 77 -3.50 9.11 -11.87
C VAL A 77 -4.04 7.68 -11.98
N ALA A 78 -4.20 7.18 -13.22
CA ALA A 78 -4.69 5.81 -13.43
C ALA A 78 -3.71 4.75 -12.92
N GLN A 79 -2.40 5.01 -13.02
CA GLN A 79 -1.35 4.14 -12.53
C GLN A 79 -1.15 4.25 -11.02
N GLN A 80 -1.41 5.43 -10.40
CA GLN A 80 -1.48 5.55 -8.95
C GLN A 80 -2.55 4.63 -8.38
N ASP A 81 -3.75 4.63 -8.98
CA ASP A 81 -4.86 3.76 -8.57
C ASP A 81 -4.49 2.27 -8.75
N GLY A 82 -3.85 1.93 -9.88
CA GLY A 82 -3.42 0.57 -10.19
C GLY A 82 -2.35 0.06 -9.22
N LEU A 83 -1.34 0.87 -8.89
CA LEU A 83 -0.29 0.52 -7.93
C LEU A 83 -0.88 0.25 -6.55
N LEU A 84 -1.73 1.16 -6.04
CA LEU A 84 -2.33 1.00 -4.72
C LEU A 84 -3.26 -0.22 -4.67
N LEU A 85 -4.02 -0.48 -5.74
CA LEU A 85 -4.85 -1.68 -5.83
C LEU A 85 -4.00 -2.96 -5.85
N HIS A 86 -2.85 -2.95 -6.52
CA HIS A 86 -1.92 -4.07 -6.57
C HIS A 86 -1.51 -4.49 -5.15
N GLU A 87 -1.04 -3.56 -4.33
CA GLU A 87 -0.64 -3.83 -2.95
C GLU A 87 -1.82 -4.28 -2.08
N VAL A 88 -2.99 -3.66 -2.26
CA VAL A 88 -4.23 -4.09 -1.57
C VAL A 88 -4.59 -5.53 -1.89
N LEU A 89 -4.43 -5.96 -3.15
CA LEU A 89 -4.72 -7.33 -3.55
C LEU A 89 -3.70 -8.32 -2.98
N HIS A 90 -2.41 -7.98 -2.91
CA HIS A 90 -1.43 -8.83 -2.23
C HIS A 90 -1.79 -9.08 -0.77
N ALA A 91 -2.18 -8.03 -0.03
CA ALA A 91 -2.62 -8.14 1.35
C ALA A 91 -3.92 -8.95 1.48
N ALA A 92 -4.93 -8.64 0.66
CA ALA A 92 -6.24 -9.29 0.70
C ALA A 92 -6.20 -10.78 0.31
N LEU A 93 -5.31 -11.16 -0.61
CA LEU A 93 -5.08 -12.55 -1.02
C LEU A 93 -4.10 -13.30 -0.11
N LEU A 94 -3.62 -12.64 0.95
CA LEU A 94 -2.73 -13.20 1.97
C LEU A 94 -1.41 -13.74 1.38
N HIS A 95 -0.85 -13.08 0.37
CA HIS A 95 0.34 -13.58 -0.32
C HIS A 95 1.55 -13.68 0.60
N VAL A 96 1.73 -12.77 1.55
CA VAL A 96 2.83 -12.81 2.53
C VAL A 96 2.73 -14.05 3.43
N PRO A 97 1.65 -14.29 4.20
CA PRO A 97 1.58 -15.47 5.07
C PRO A 97 1.47 -16.79 4.30
N ARG A 98 0.87 -16.80 3.09
CA ARG A 98 0.75 -18.01 2.26
C ARG A 98 2.08 -18.46 1.64
N ARG A 99 3.09 -17.60 1.58
CA ARG A 99 4.40 -17.98 1.06
C ARG A 99 4.99 -19.16 1.83
N GLY A 100 4.93 -19.15 3.16
CA GLY A 100 5.53 -20.19 3.98
C GLY A 100 7.03 -20.30 3.72
N VAL A 101 7.51 -21.53 3.43
CA VAL A 101 8.94 -21.86 3.18
C VAL A 101 9.34 -21.70 1.71
N ARG A 102 8.45 -21.21 0.83
CA ARG A 102 8.75 -21.05 -0.59
C ARG A 102 9.78 -19.96 -0.83
N GLU A 103 10.54 -20.12 -1.91
CA GLU A 103 11.54 -19.15 -2.33
C GLU A 103 10.84 -17.79 -2.63
N ALA A 104 11.38 -16.70 -2.05
CA ALA A 104 10.69 -15.42 -1.99
C ALA A 104 10.50 -14.77 -3.36
N GLU A 105 11.54 -14.80 -4.22
CA GLU A 105 11.50 -14.16 -5.53
C GLU A 105 10.51 -14.87 -6.47
N LEU A 106 10.56 -16.20 -6.54
CA LEU A 106 9.62 -16.98 -7.37
C LEU A 106 8.18 -16.86 -6.87
N TRP A 107 7.99 -16.80 -5.55
CA TRP A 107 6.67 -16.58 -4.97
C TRP A 107 6.10 -15.22 -5.33
N ASN A 108 6.93 -14.17 -5.26
CA ASN A 108 6.55 -12.81 -5.64
C ASN A 108 6.15 -12.75 -7.11
N ILE A 109 6.98 -13.30 -8.02
CA ILE A 109 6.67 -13.40 -9.45
C ILE A 109 5.32 -14.09 -9.68
N ALA A 110 5.07 -15.22 -9.01
CA ALA A 110 3.82 -15.97 -9.14
C ALA A 110 2.62 -15.14 -8.64
N ALA A 111 2.78 -14.44 -7.53
CA ALA A 111 1.74 -13.59 -6.94
C ALA A 111 1.42 -12.39 -7.84
N ASP A 112 2.44 -11.75 -8.43
CA ASP A 112 2.29 -10.64 -9.38
C ASP A 112 1.51 -11.03 -10.63
N ILE A 113 1.79 -12.20 -11.19
CA ILE A 113 1.04 -12.69 -12.36
C ILE A 113 -0.45 -12.76 -12.04
N VAL A 114 -0.82 -13.25 -10.86
CA VAL A 114 -2.23 -13.33 -10.43
C VAL A 114 -2.82 -11.95 -10.22
N VAL A 115 -2.17 -11.10 -9.42
CA VAL A 115 -2.67 -9.76 -9.08
C VAL A 115 -2.80 -8.89 -10.32
N ASN A 116 -1.77 -8.86 -11.16
CA ASN A 116 -1.78 -8.07 -12.39
C ASN A 116 -2.84 -8.59 -13.38
N GLY A 117 -3.07 -9.90 -13.42
CA GLY A 117 -4.15 -10.51 -14.18
C GLY A 117 -5.53 -10.04 -13.70
N ILE A 118 -5.75 -9.95 -12.38
CA ILE A 118 -7.01 -9.44 -11.80
C ILE A 118 -7.22 -7.97 -12.16
N ILE A 119 -6.20 -7.13 -12.01
CA ILE A 119 -6.27 -5.69 -12.29
C ILE A 119 -6.56 -5.44 -13.77
N CYS A 120 -5.82 -6.11 -14.66
CA CYS A 120 -5.98 -5.93 -16.10
C CYS A 120 -7.32 -6.40 -16.66
N LYS A 121 -8.07 -7.25 -15.96
CA LYS A 121 -9.43 -7.66 -16.33
C LYS A 121 -10.49 -6.59 -16.01
N GLN A 122 -10.13 -5.56 -15.26
CA GLN A 122 -11.09 -4.52 -14.85
C GLN A 122 -11.23 -3.37 -15.87
N ASP A 123 -10.35 -3.26 -16.86
CA ASP A 123 -10.33 -2.23 -17.91
C ASP A 123 -10.36 -0.76 -17.43
N VAL A 124 -10.44 -0.53 -16.12
CA VAL A 124 -10.56 0.80 -15.49
C VAL A 124 -9.33 1.19 -14.67
N PHE A 125 -8.38 0.28 -14.51
CA PHE A 125 -7.12 0.48 -13.81
C PHE A 125 -5.94 0.23 -14.74
N GLU A 126 -4.86 0.96 -14.52
CA GLU A 126 -3.61 0.81 -15.28
C GLU A 126 -2.48 0.43 -14.33
N LEU A 127 -1.71 -0.58 -14.70
CA LEU A 127 -0.49 -0.92 -13.98
C LEU A 127 0.63 0.05 -14.36
N PRO A 128 1.53 0.40 -13.43
CA PRO A 128 2.78 1.08 -13.77
C PRO A 128 3.59 0.29 -14.81
N PRO A 129 4.46 0.96 -15.58
CA PRO A 129 5.36 0.29 -16.53
C PRO A 129 6.21 -0.77 -15.84
N GLY A 130 6.37 -1.92 -16.47
CA GLY A 130 7.16 -3.04 -15.93
C GLY A 130 6.36 -4.05 -15.11
N GLY A 131 5.06 -3.85 -14.92
CA GLY A 131 4.20 -4.84 -14.26
C GLY A 131 4.26 -6.20 -14.96
N LEU A 132 4.63 -7.24 -14.22
CA LEU A 132 4.77 -8.60 -14.74
C LEU A 132 3.42 -9.18 -15.10
N ARG A 133 3.28 -9.76 -16.30
CA ARG A 133 2.05 -10.38 -16.77
C ARG A 133 2.29 -11.61 -17.62
N ASP A 134 1.57 -12.69 -17.34
CA ASP A 134 1.48 -13.86 -18.22
C ASP A 134 0.02 -14.31 -18.35
N LYS A 135 -0.59 -13.99 -19.51
CA LYS A 135 -1.99 -14.31 -19.80
C LYS A 135 -2.30 -15.81 -19.78
N LYS A 136 -1.28 -16.67 -19.97
CA LYS A 136 -1.48 -18.12 -19.96
C LYS A 136 -1.56 -18.68 -18.53
N LEU A 137 -1.02 -17.95 -17.55
CA LEU A 137 -0.95 -18.37 -16.16
C LEU A 137 -1.97 -17.66 -15.25
N GLU A 138 -2.53 -16.52 -15.65
CA GLU A 138 -3.47 -15.69 -14.85
C GLU A 138 -4.74 -16.41 -14.34
N HIS A 139 -5.03 -17.61 -14.82
CA HIS A 139 -6.16 -18.41 -14.38
C HIS A 139 -5.82 -19.44 -13.31
N LEU A 140 -4.54 -19.61 -13.03
CA LEU A 140 -4.02 -20.53 -12.03
C LEU A 140 -3.92 -19.86 -10.66
N SER A 141 -3.82 -20.66 -9.61
CA SER A 141 -3.48 -20.18 -8.27
C SER A 141 -2.00 -19.79 -8.19
N VAL A 142 -1.64 -18.98 -7.19
CA VAL A 142 -0.25 -18.58 -6.95
C VAL A 142 0.64 -19.81 -6.72
N GLU A 143 0.13 -20.80 -6.01
CA GLU A 143 0.82 -22.06 -5.72
C GLU A 143 1.12 -22.85 -7.01
N GLU A 144 0.14 -22.98 -7.90
CA GLU A 144 0.33 -23.67 -9.19
C GLU A 144 1.34 -22.95 -10.08
N ILE A 145 1.26 -21.61 -10.14
CA ILE A 145 2.25 -20.81 -10.89
C ILE A 145 3.64 -20.98 -10.28
N TYR A 146 3.77 -20.92 -8.95
CA TYR A 146 5.04 -21.14 -8.27
C TYR A 146 5.65 -22.49 -8.63
N GLU A 147 4.87 -23.57 -8.60
CA GLU A 147 5.37 -24.91 -8.97
C GLU A 147 5.79 -25.00 -10.44
N LEU A 148 5.09 -24.32 -11.35
CA LEU A 148 5.49 -24.24 -12.75
C LEU A 148 6.80 -23.46 -12.94
N LEU A 149 6.95 -22.34 -12.25
CA LEU A 149 8.18 -21.54 -12.29
C LEU A 149 9.36 -22.34 -11.72
N LEU A 150 9.17 -23.01 -10.58
CA LEU A 150 10.20 -23.83 -9.94
C LEU A 150 10.69 -24.97 -10.87
N LYS A 151 9.79 -25.65 -11.56
CA LYS A 151 10.14 -26.70 -12.54
C LYS A 151 10.92 -26.14 -13.74
N ASN A 152 10.56 -24.93 -14.17
CA ASN A 152 11.19 -24.28 -15.31
C ASN A 152 12.53 -23.62 -14.98
N THR A 153 12.80 -23.29 -13.70
CA THR A 153 14.07 -22.71 -13.24
C THR A 153 15.24 -23.68 -13.52
N ASN A 154 14.99 -24.97 -13.52
CA ASN A 154 15.96 -25.97 -13.96
C ASN A 154 16.25 -25.92 -15.49
N ASN A 155 15.50 -25.15 -16.28
CA ASN A 155 15.52 -25.15 -17.74
C ASN A 155 15.71 -23.79 -18.43
N SER A 156 16.00 -22.65 -17.77
CA SER A 156 16.31 -21.38 -18.45
C SER A 156 15.61 -20.10 -17.93
N PHE A 157 14.92 -20.08 -16.81
CA PHE A 157 14.23 -18.88 -16.30
C PHE A 157 15.14 -17.90 -15.51
N SER A 158 16.47 -18.00 -15.67
CA SER A 158 17.46 -17.10 -15.01
C SER A 158 17.35 -15.61 -15.42
N SER A 159 16.39 -15.23 -16.25
CA SER A 159 16.24 -13.85 -16.76
C SER A 159 15.06 -13.06 -16.23
N LEU A 160 14.16 -13.65 -15.43
CA LEU A 160 13.08 -12.92 -14.77
C LEU A 160 13.53 -12.52 -13.36
N LYS A 161 14.42 -11.56 -13.27
CA LYS A 161 14.79 -10.96 -11.98
C LYS A 161 13.82 -9.85 -11.66
N LEU A 162 13.13 -9.95 -10.54
CA LEU A 162 12.37 -8.82 -9.98
C LEU A 162 13.35 -7.74 -9.56
N LEU A 163 13.16 -6.53 -10.09
CA LEU A 163 13.95 -5.36 -9.70
C LEU A 163 13.52 -4.84 -8.32
N ASN A 164 12.26 -5.04 -7.95
CA ASN A 164 11.69 -4.53 -6.71
C ASN A 164 10.69 -5.55 -6.16
N PRO A 165 11.04 -6.35 -5.15
CA PRO A 165 10.10 -7.22 -4.47
C PRO A 165 9.08 -6.37 -3.68
N ASP A 166 7.80 -6.69 -3.83
CA ASP A 166 6.69 -5.99 -3.19
C ASP A 166 6.07 -6.75 -2.00
N LEU A 167 6.52 -8.01 -1.75
CA LEU A 167 6.15 -8.78 -0.56
C LEU A 167 7.26 -8.73 0.50
N LEU A 168 7.02 -7.96 1.55
CA LEU A 168 7.98 -7.75 2.63
C LEU A 168 7.85 -8.81 3.74
N ASN A 169 8.98 -9.15 4.36
CA ASN A 169 8.99 -9.93 5.60
C ASN A 169 8.79 -9.06 6.82
N GLU A 170 9.28 -7.82 6.78
CA GLU A 170 9.26 -6.84 7.86
C GLU A 170 8.95 -5.45 7.31
N ALA A 171 8.31 -4.62 8.11
CA ALA A 171 8.04 -3.23 7.75
C ALA A 171 9.33 -2.42 7.58
N PRO A 172 9.39 -1.44 6.66
CA PRO A 172 10.52 -0.52 6.54
C PRO A 172 10.76 0.23 7.85
N SER A 173 12.03 0.44 8.21
CA SER A 173 12.38 1.06 9.50
C SER A 173 11.97 2.53 9.61
N ASP A 174 11.83 3.25 8.50
CA ASP A 174 11.35 4.63 8.44
C ASP A 174 9.81 4.75 8.55
N ALA A 175 9.08 3.65 8.37
CA ALA A 175 7.63 3.61 8.46
C ALA A 175 7.10 3.69 9.90
N SER A 176 7.91 3.36 10.90
CA SER A 176 7.53 3.34 12.32
C SER A 176 7.45 4.72 12.98
N SER A 177 7.93 5.79 12.34
CA SER A 177 8.00 7.14 12.94
C SER A 177 6.72 7.98 12.80
N SER A 178 5.69 7.50 12.11
CA SER A 178 4.41 8.20 11.92
C SER A 178 3.25 7.58 12.73
N GLY A 179 3.56 7.07 13.93
CA GLY A 179 2.58 6.48 14.83
C GLY A 179 1.54 7.49 15.30
N ASP A 180 0.32 7.39 14.80
CA ASP A 180 -0.88 7.91 15.46
C ASP A 180 -1.15 7.01 16.68
N SER A 181 -0.57 7.40 17.81
CA SER A 181 -0.87 6.81 19.11
C SER A 181 -2.31 7.16 19.44
N ARG A 182 -3.26 6.32 19.03
CA ARG A 182 -4.56 6.28 19.67
C ARG A 182 -4.37 5.55 20.99
N ASP A 183 -3.97 6.30 22.00
CA ASP A 183 -4.09 5.89 23.39
C ASP A 183 -5.57 5.58 23.66
N LEU A 184 -5.92 4.31 23.54
CA LEU A 184 -7.07 3.76 24.23
C LEU A 184 -6.65 3.65 25.71
N GLN A 185 -6.69 4.79 26.40
CA GLN A 185 -6.74 4.81 27.85
C GLN A 185 -8.03 4.09 28.24
N SER A 186 -7.89 2.83 28.59
CA SER A 186 -8.93 2.08 29.30
C SER A 186 -9.05 2.67 30.71
N ASP A 187 -9.96 3.62 30.88
CA ASP A 187 -10.45 4.04 32.19
C ASP A 187 -11.24 2.88 32.82
N ASN A 188 -10.51 1.87 33.30
CA ASN A 188 -11.04 0.87 34.23
C ASN A 188 -11.01 1.45 35.63
N ASN A 189 -11.95 2.32 35.93
CA ASN A 189 -12.26 2.70 37.31
C ASN A 189 -13.80 2.83 37.49
N LEU A 190 -14.50 1.71 37.23
CA LEU A 190 -15.87 1.53 37.72
C LEU A 190 -15.82 0.87 39.11
N ASN A 191 -15.69 1.72 40.12
CA ASN A 191 -15.89 1.35 41.50
C ASN A 191 -17.40 1.20 41.74
N ILE A 192 -17.95 0.00 41.49
CA ILE A 192 -19.33 -0.33 41.80
C ILE A 192 -19.42 -0.66 43.26
N GLN A 193 -19.80 0.29 44.10
CA GLN A 193 -20.23 0.06 45.48
C GLN A 193 -21.62 -0.59 45.47
N ILE A 194 -21.69 -1.85 45.89
CA ILE A 194 -22.94 -2.59 46.11
C ILE A 194 -23.42 -2.23 47.52
N PRO A 195 -24.64 -1.66 47.71
CA PRO A 195 -25.20 -1.44 49.02
C PRO A 195 -25.63 -2.77 49.69
N PRO A 196 -25.54 -2.90 51.01
CA PRO A 196 -25.96 -4.12 51.71
C PRO A 196 -27.50 -4.25 51.64
N THR A 197 -27.95 -5.45 51.36
CA THR A 197 -29.36 -5.88 51.35
C THR A 197 -29.83 -6.07 52.78
N PRO A 198 -31.12 -5.78 53.11
CA PRO A 198 -31.68 -5.89 54.45
C PRO A 198 -31.89 -7.32 54.95
#